data_d3195782b648f742b80453f6c303b87d
#
_entry.id   d3195782b648f742b80453f6c303b87d
#
_cell.length_a   1.000
_cell.length_b   1.000
_cell.length_c   1.000
_cell.angle_alpha   90.00
_cell.angle_beta   90.00
_cell.angle_gamma   90.00
#
_symmetry.space_group_name_H-M   'P 1'
#
loop_
_entity.id
_entity.type
_entity.pdbx_description
1 polymer ?
#
loop_
_entity_poly.entity_id
_entity_poly.type
_entity_poly.pdbx_seq_one_letter_code
_entity_poly.pdbx_strand_id
1 'polypeptide(L)'
;MYGIQEKWKKVGKFPESGDIIRMEYFRKNPEKESLPGGCLGEERIMKFYRCKKCGKVVTVLGESGEDMFCKNAEIEELIPNTTDAAGEKHVPVITKDGSKVHVEVGSVEHPMLESHYITWIVLETKNGSQQVDLKPGMKPVADFVLAEGDEVVAAYEYCNLHGLWRGE
;
A
#
# COMPACT_ATOMS: atom_id res chain seq x y z
N MET A 1 -29.23 -19.49 6.35
CA MET A 1 -28.35 -20.56 5.88
C MET A 1 -28.91 -21.12 4.59
N TYR A 2 -28.78 -20.40 3.45
CA TYR A 2 -29.17 -20.90 2.12
C TYR A 2 -28.43 -20.17 1.02
N GLY A 3 -27.70 -20.91 0.19
CA GLY A 3 -27.63 -20.57 -1.25
C GLY A 3 -26.37 -19.90 -1.81
N ILE A 4 -25.16 -20.12 -1.30
CA ILE A 4 -23.93 -19.63 -1.99
C ILE A 4 -23.13 -20.77 -2.67
N GLN A 5 -23.46 -22.04 -2.46
CA GLN A 5 -22.62 -23.16 -2.97
C GLN A 5 -22.94 -23.66 -4.38
N GLU A 6 -23.98 -23.19 -5.06
CA GLU A 6 -24.34 -23.77 -6.39
C GLU A 6 -23.80 -23.01 -7.62
N LYS A 7 -23.19 -21.83 -7.45
CA LYS A 7 -22.78 -21.00 -8.60
C LYS A 7 -21.40 -21.34 -9.18
N TRP A 8 -20.62 -22.19 -8.51
CA TRP A 8 -19.24 -22.51 -8.91
C TRP A 8 -19.05 -23.82 -9.69
N LYS A 9 -20.12 -24.60 -9.92
CA LYS A 9 -20.04 -25.91 -10.61
C LYS A 9 -20.03 -25.85 -12.15
N LYS A 10 -19.99 -24.66 -12.78
CA LYS A 10 -19.98 -24.50 -14.25
C LYS A 10 -18.76 -23.78 -14.82
N VAL A 11 -17.69 -23.59 -14.05
CA VAL A 11 -16.43 -23.07 -14.61
C VAL A 11 -15.55 -24.28 -14.89
N GLY A 12 -15.39 -24.60 -16.17
CA GLY A 12 -14.51 -25.68 -16.65
C GLY A 12 -13.06 -25.49 -16.17
N LYS A 13 -12.30 -26.59 -16.18
CA LYS A 13 -10.88 -26.64 -15.76
C LYS A 13 -10.11 -25.40 -16.20
N PHE A 14 -9.44 -24.74 -15.24
CA PHE A 14 -8.51 -23.65 -15.52
C PHE A 14 -7.39 -24.15 -16.42
N PRO A 15 -7.04 -23.41 -17.50
CA PRO A 15 -5.84 -23.71 -18.27
C PRO A 15 -4.58 -23.42 -17.46
N GLU A 16 -3.59 -24.28 -17.57
CA GLU A 16 -2.35 -24.26 -16.79
C GLU A 16 -1.33 -23.18 -17.20
N SER A 17 -1.68 -22.23 -18.09
CA SER A 17 -0.80 -21.12 -18.48
C SER A 17 -1.57 -19.79 -18.56
N GLY A 18 -1.01 -18.74 -17.93
CA GLY A 18 -1.61 -17.41 -17.83
C GLY A 18 -1.82 -16.66 -19.16
N ASP A 19 -1.20 -17.16 -20.26
CA ASP A 19 -1.22 -16.50 -21.57
C ASP A 19 -2.57 -16.63 -22.32
N ILE A 20 -3.35 -17.68 -22.03
CA ILE A 20 -4.64 -17.92 -22.70
C ILE A 20 -5.72 -16.94 -22.25
N ILE A 21 -5.72 -16.55 -20.98
CA ILE A 21 -6.70 -15.59 -20.42
C ILE A 21 -6.48 -14.20 -21.03
N ARG A 22 -5.22 -13.82 -21.25
CA ARG A 22 -4.86 -12.53 -21.87
C ARG A 22 -5.33 -12.46 -23.33
N MET A 23 -5.16 -13.53 -24.10
CA MET A 23 -5.62 -13.58 -25.51
C MET A 23 -7.13 -13.52 -25.66
N GLU A 24 -7.92 -14.18 -24.80
CA GLU A 24 -9.38 -14.10 -24.87
C GLU A 24 -9.96 -12.74 -24.48
N TYR A 25 -9.31 -12.06 -23.53
CA TYR A 25 -9.74 -10.71 -23.13
C TYR A 25 -9.56 -9.72 -24.30
N PHE A 26 -8.43 -9.74 -25.00
CA PHE A 26 -8.17 -8.84 -26.13
C PHE A 26 -9.02 -9.20 -27.37
N ARG A 27 -9.31 -10.46 -27.62
CA ARG A 27 -10.20 -10.87 -28.71
C ARG A 27 -11.62 -10.32 -28.57
N LYS A 28 -12.10 -10.09 -27.33
CA LYS A 28 -13.43 -9.56 -27.04
C LYS A 28 -13.48 -8.03 -26.94
N ASN A 29 -12.35 -7.35 -26.91
CA ASN A 29 -12.23 -5.91 -26.76
C ASN A 29 -11.17 -5.31 -27.70
N PRO A 30 -11.39 -5.39 -29.04
CA PRO A 30 -10.38 -4.97 -30.03
C PRO A 30 -10.02 -3.48 -29.98
N GLU A 31 -10.91 -2.64 -29.45
CA GLU A 31 -10.66 -1.20 -29.23
C GLU A 31 -9.67 -0.90 -28.11
N LYS A 32 -9.28 -1.88 -27.30
CA LYS A 32 -8.27 -1.75 -26.25
C LYS A 32 -6.85 -2.18 -26.69
N GLU A 33 -6.69 -2.57 -27.94
CA GLU A 33 -5.39 -2.92 -28.52
C GLU A 33 -4.44 -1.72 -28.69
N SER A 34 -4.94 -0.49 -28.50
CA SER A 34 -4.18 0.75 -28.64
C SER A 34 -3.80 1.40 -27.32
N LEU A 35 -3.73 0.66 -26.23
CA LEU A 35 -3.01 1.16 -25.06
C LEU A 35 -1.54 1.24 -25.45
N PRO A 36 -0.94 2.45 -25.50
CA PRO A 36 0.48 2.58 -25.81
C PRO A 36 1.24 1.71 -24.81
N GLY A 37 2.16 0.93 -25.37
CA GLY A 37 2.96 0.01 -24.58
C GLY A 37 3.56 0.70 -23.38
N GLY A 38 3.53 -0.01 -22.26
CA GLY A 38 4.26 0.21 -21.03
C GLY A 38 4.48 1.67 -20.65
N CYS A 39 3.89 2.12 -19.58
CA CYS A 39 4.39 3.27 -18.84
C CYS A 39 5.84 2.97 -18.42
N LEU A 40 6.76 3.21 -19.35
CA LEU A 40 8.18 3.32 -19.03
C LEU A 40 8.37 4.69 -18.39
N GLY A 41 8.50 4.76 -17.08
CA GLY A 41 9.19 5.85 -16.45
C GLY A 41 8.47 6.73 -15.44
N GLU A 42 7.23 6.48 -15.04
CA GLU A 42 6.74 7.07 -13.79
C GLU A 42 6.94 6.05 -12.67
N GLU A 43 7.82 6.37 -11.73
CA GLU A 43 7.95 5.60 -10.48
C GLU A 43 6.56 5.53 -9.85
N ARG A 44 6.08 4.31 -9.66
CA ARG A 44 4.78 4.05 -9.05
C ARG A 44 4.89 4.36 -7.56
N ILE A 45 4.61 5.61 -7.20
CA ILE A 45 4.58 6.06 -5.80
C ILE A 45 3.22 5.69 -5.21
N MET A 46 3.22 5.00 -4.08
CA MET A 46 1.99 4.69 -3.36
C MET A 46 1.28 5.97 -2.92
N LYS A 47 -0.03 6.04 -3.18
CA LYS A 47 -0.89 7.13 -2.73
C LYS A 47 -1.78 6.69 -1.59
N PHE A 48 -1.90 7.54 -0.59
CA PHE A 48 -2.72 7.31 0.58
C PHE A 48 -3.81 8.37 0.69
N TYR A 49 -4.98 7.96 1.10
CA TYR A 49 -6.16 8.80 1.22
C TYR A 49 -6.81 8.65 2.57
N ARG A 50 -7.29 9.74 3.15
CA ARG A 50 -8.04 9.75 4.40
C ARG A 50 -9.49 10.11 4.18
N CYS A 51 -10.39 9.31 4.72
CA CYS A 51 -11.81 9.65 4.80
C CYS A 51 -12.04 10.63 5.94
N LYS A 52 -12.44 11.87 5.67
CA LYS A 52 -12.70 12.88 6.71
C LYS A 52 -13.85 12.51 7.63
N LYS A 53 -14.77 11.64 7.20
CA LYS A 53 -15.92 11.21 7.99
C LYS A 53 -15.57 10.18 9.06
N CYS A 54 -14.74 9.19 8.75
CA CYS A 54 -14.43 8.09 9.67
C CYS A 54 -12.95 7.99 10.06
N GLY A 55 -12.08 8.85 9.50
CA GLY A 55 -10.65 8.89 9.78
C GLY A 55 -9.83 7.74 9.18
N LYS A 56 -10.44 6.78 8.51
CA LYS A 56 -9.72 5.64 7.92
C LYS A 56 -8.78 6.12 6.82
N VAL A 57 -7.55 5.62 6.86
CA VAL A 57 -6.55 5.77 5.80
C VAL A 57 -6.60 4.53 4.92
N VAL A 58 -6.55 4.72 3.61
CA VAL A 58 -6.55 3.65 2.61
C VAL A 58 -5.53 3.96 1.52
N THR A 59 -4.98 2.92 0.90
CA THR A 59 -4.29 3.01 -0.39
C THR A 59 -5.13 2.33 -1.45
N VAL A 60 -5.05 2.80 -2.69
CA VAL A 60 -5.81 2.27 -3.82
C VAL A 60 -4.90 1.38 -4.64
N LEU A 61 -5.30 0.13 -4.83
CA LEU A 61 -4.62 -0.83 -5.70
C LEU A 61 -5.39 -0.93 -7.02
N GLY A 62 -4.74 -0.54 -8.11
CA GLY A 62 -5.35 -0.54 -9.44
C GLY A 62 -6.21 0.71 -9.73
N GLU A 63 -7.11 0.59 -10.71
CA GLU A 63 -8.04 1.67 -11.07
C GLU A 63 -9.19 1.73 -10.07
N SER A 64 -9.46 2.90 -9.49
CA SER A 64 -10.51 3.12 -8.50
C SER A 64 -11.86 3.33 -9.17
N GLY A 65 -12.91 2.67 -8.64
CA GLY A 65 -14.30 3.03 -8.89
C GLY A 65 -14.80 4.08 -7.91
N GLU A 66 -15.90 4.75 -8.24
CA GLU A 66 -16.43 5.92 -7.49
C GLU A 66 -16.95 5.62 -6.07
N ASP A 67 -17.13 4.35 -5.67
CA ASP A 67 -17.86 3.96 -4.45
C ASP A 67 -16.98 3.40 -3.31
N MET A 68 -15.68 3.69 -3.30
CA MET A 68 -14.73 3.06 -2.35
C MET A 68 -14.77 3.60 -0.92
N PHE A 69 -15.45 4.71 -0.67
CA PHE A 69 -15.43 5.42 0.60
C PHE A 69 -16.81 5.52 1.25
N CYS A 70 -16.87 6.02 2.47
CA CYS A 70 -18.15 6.31 3.12
C CYS A 70 -19.00 7.22 2.23
N LYS A 71 -20.26 6.85 2.02
CA LYS A 71 -21.19 7.62 1.18
C LYS A 71 -21.23 9.09 1.61
N ASN A 72 -21.05 9.99 0.63
CA ASN A 72 -20.98 11.43 0.83
C ASN A 72 -19.84 11.88 1.78
N ALA A 73 -18.75 11.14 1.85
CA ALA A 73 -17.57 11.56 2.60
C ALA A 73 -16.63 12.37 1.73
N GLU A 74 -16.05 13.39 2.31
CA GLU A 74 -14.92 14.09 1.72
C GLU A 74 -13.65 13.25 1.91
N ILE A 75 -12.89 13.10 0.83
CA ILE A 75 -11.65 12.33 0.76
C ILE A 75 -10.50 13.30 0.61
N GLU A 76 -9.45 13.10 1.37
CA GLU A 76 -8.23 13.88 1.36
C GLU A 76 -7.06 12.99 0.95
N GLU A 77 -6.32 13.39 -0.10
CA GLU A 77 -5.03 12.76 -0.42
C GLU A 77 -4.01 13.19 0.64
N LEU A 78 -3.30 12.23 1.20
CA LEU A 78 -2.25 12.48 2.19
C LEU A 78 -0.92 12.67 1.47
N ILE A 79 -0.33 13.84 1.61
CA ILE A 79 1.00 14.13 1.08
C ILE A 79 2.03 13.88 2.19
N PRO A 80 2.98 12.93 2.01
CA PRO A 80 3.97 12.64 3.04
C PRO A 80 4.83 13.86 3.39
N ASN A 81 5.34 13.91 4.62
CA ASN A 81 6.33 14.89 5.09
C ASN A 81 5.84 16.36 5.01
N THR A 82 4.52 16.60 5.03
CA THR A 82 3.95 17.95 4.94
C THR A 82 3.48 18.52 6.27
N THR A 83 3.41 17.69 7.31
CA THR A 83 3.02 18.12 8.64
C THR A 83 4.18 18.84 9.32
N ASP A 84 3.89 19.97 9.98
CA ASP A 84 4.89 20.69 10.78
C ASP A 84 5.11 19.94 12.13
N ALA A 85 6.04 18.98 12.08
CA ALA A 85 6.46 18.16 13.20
C ALA A 85 7.93 17.76 13.05
N ALA A 86 8.53 17.22 14.12
CA ALA A 86 9.93 16.80 14.16
C ALA A 86 10.22 15.64 13.19
N GLY A 87 10.79 15.93 12.02
CA GLY A 87 11.14 14.95 10.99
C GLY A 87 12.06 13.85 11.50
N GLU A 88 13.00 14.19 12.41
CA GLU A 88 13.91 13.24 13.05
C GLU A 88 13.20 12.16 13.88
N LYS A 89 11.93 12.37 14.24
CA LYS A 89 11.11 11.38 14.97
C LYS A 89 10.13 10.62 14.07
N HIS A 90 9.93 11.06 12.84
CA HIS A 90 8.88 10.52 11.97
C HIS A 90 9.42 9.88 10.69
N VAL A 91 10.40 10.50 10.02
CA VAL A 91 10.87 9.98 8.73
C VAL A 91 11.43 8.58 8.91
N PRO A 92 10.86 7.55 8.24
CA PRO A 92 11.35 6.18 8.34
C PRO A 92 12.82 6.06 7.88
N VAL A 93 13.62 5.34 8.65
CA VAL A 93 15.00 4.96 8.31
C VAL A 93 15.01 3.50 7.87
N ILE A 94 15.51 3.25 6.67
CA ILE A 94 15.54 1.92 6.06
C ILE A 94 16.95 1.35 6.15
N THR A 95 17.07 0.14 6.67
CA THR A 95 18.32 -0.62 6.67
C THR A 95 18.09 -1.95 5.95
N LYS A 96 18.93 -2.28 4.96
CA LYS A 96 18.85 -3.51 4.18
C LYS A 96 20.06 -4.41 4.42
N ASP A 97 19.79 -5.70 4.67
CA ASP A 97 20.80 -6.77 4.73
C ASP A 97 20.34 -7.96 3.90
N GLY A 98 20.87 -8.09 2.69
CA GLY A 98 20.43 -9.08 1.72
C GLY A 98 18.96 -8.90 1.36
N SER A 99 18.13 -9.91 1.62
CA SER A 99 16.67 -9.85 1.44
C SER A 99 15.92 -9.27 2.65
N LYS A 100 16.59 -9.08 3.77
CA LYS A 100 15.96 -8.51 4.98
C LYS A 100 15.98 -7.00 4.92
N VAL A 101 14.86 -6.38 5.27
CA VAL A 101 14.73 -4.91 5.37
C VAL A 101 14.19 -4.59 6.74
N HIS A 102 14.93 -3.80 7.48
CA HIS A 102 14.54 -3.25 8.77
C HIS A 102 14.14 -1.79 8.58
N VAL A 103 12.97 -1.41 9.07
CA VAL A 103 12.48 -0.02 9.06
C VAL A 103 12.28 0.43 10.49
N GLU A 104 12.96 1.50 10.88
CA GLU A 104 12.79 2.18 12.15
C GLU A 104 12.18 3.56 11.91
N VAL A 105 11.18 3.95 12.70
CA VAL A 105 10.57 5.27 12.58
C VAL A 105 11.37 6.29 13.35
N GLY A 106 11.95 7.23 12.57
CA GLY A 106 12.79 8.30 13.06
C GLY A 106 14.23 7.87 13.37
N SER A 107 15.15 8.79 13.27
CA SER A 107 16.53 8.65 13.81
C SER A 107 16.56 8.89 15.33
N VAL A 108 15.48 9.46 15.88
CA VAL A 108 15.21 9.61 17.32
C VAL A 108 13.90 8.89 17.60
N GLU A 109 13.90 8.03 18.61
CA GLU A 109 12.76 7.18 18.95
C GLU A 109 11.45 7.97 19.09
N HIS A 110 10.42 7.53 18.32
CA HIS A 110 9.08 8.10 18.38
C HIS A 110 8.32 7.56 19.60
N PRO A 111 7.56 8.40 20.33
CA PRO A 111 6.71 7.91 21.41
C PRO A 111 5.66 6.93 20.90
N MET A 112 5.33 5.94 21.74
CA MET A 112 4.32 4.92 21.43
C MET A 112 3.30 4.82 22.58
N LEU A 113 2.67 5.97 22.88
CA LEU A 113 1.63 6.11 23.91
C LEU A 113 0.24 5.96 23.29
N GLU A 114 -0.78 5.61 24.07
CA GLU A 114 -2.19 5.54 23.62
C GLU A 114 -2.67 6.82 22.90
N SER A 115 -2.21 7.96 23.32
CA SER A 115 -2.56 9.26 22.72
C SER A 115 -1.69 9.66 21.54
N HIS A 116 -0.49 9.08 21.38
CA HIS A 116 0.50 9.45 20.38
C HIS A 116 1.37 8.27 19.99
N TYR A 117 1.12 7.66 18.84
CA TYR A 117 1.84 6.47 18.38
C TYR A 117 1.79 6.34 16.85
N ILE A 118 2.73 5.55 16.32
CA ILE A 118 2.73 5.10 14.92
C ILE A 118 1.74 3.94 14.79
N THR A 119 0.79 4.06 13.89
CA THR A 119 -0.30 3.09 13.71
C THR A 119 0.09 1.93 12.79
N TRP A 120 0.93 2.19 11.80
CA TRP A 120 1.43 1.21 10.86
C TRP A 120 2.70 1.68 10.15
N ILE A 121 3.45 0.71 9.62
CA ILE A 121 4.59 0.92 8.71
C ILE A 121 4.30 0.13 7.43
N VAL A 122 4.51 0.75 6.27
CA VAL A 122 4.39 0.13 4.94
C VAL A 122 5.74 0.24 4.24
N LEU A 123 6.24 -0.89 3.75
CA LEU A 123 7.37 -0.95 2.82
C LEU A 123 6.83 -1.05 1.39
N GLU A 124 7.17 -0.09 0.54
CA GLU A 124 6.92 -0.13 -0.90
C GLU A 124 8.12 -0.72 -1.61
N THR A 125 7.88 -1.66 -2.50
CA THR A 125 8.89 -2.28 -3.35
C THR A 125 8.51 -2.14 -4.83
N LYS A 126 9.41 -2.44 -5.75
CA LYS A 126 9.10 -2.41 -7.20
C LYS A 126 7.94 -3.34 -7.58
N ASN A 127 7.79 -4.47 -6.89
CA ASN A 127 6.80 -5.48 -7.22
C ASN A 127 5.54 -5.44 -6.35
N GLY A 128 5.54 -4.65 -5.27
CA GLY A 128 4.38 -4.60 -4.38
C GLY A 128 4.61 -3.80 -3.10
N SER A 129 3.91 -4.20 -2.04
CA SER A 129 4.08 -3.59 -0.72
C SER A 129 3.84 -4.60 0.39
N GLN A 130 4.42 -4.35 1.55
CA GLN A 130 4.22 -5.10 2.78
C GLN A 130 3.84 -4.13 3.90
N GLN A 131 2.99 -4.55 4.84
CA GLN A 131 2.50 -3.71 5.94
C GLN A 131 2.64 -4.42 7.28
N VAL A 132 2.98 -3.65 8.30
CA VAL A 132 2.95 -4.06 9.71
C VAL A 132 2.12 -3.04 10.49
N ASP A 133 1.10 -3.51 11.20
CA ASP A 133 0.29 -2.70 12.11
C ASP A 133 0.96 -2.63 13.48
N LEU A 134 1.00 -1.44 14.07
CA LEU A 134 1.58 -1.18 15.37
C LEU A 134 0.51 -0.75 16.38
N LYS A 135 0.83 -0.93 17.65
CA LYS A 135 -0.03 -0.53 18.79
C LYS A 135 0.80 0.23 19.82
N PRO A 136 0.15 1.04 20.67
CA PRO A 136 0.80 1.66 21.80
C PRO A 136 1.61 0.64 22.63
N GLY A 137 2.79 1.06 23.08
CA GLY A 137 3.73 0.21 23.82
C GLY A 137 4.62 -0.71 22.97
N MET A 138 4.35 -0.87 21.68
CA MET A 138 5.27 -1.55 20.76
C MET A 138 6.43 -0.62 20.38
N LYS A 139 7.55 -1.18 19.93
CA LYS A 139 8.60 -0.36 19.30
C LYS A 139 8.13 0.11 17.92
N PRO A 140 8.47 1.33 17.48
CA PRO A 140 8.10 1.86 16.17
C PRO A 140 9.04 1.33 15.07
N VAL A 141 9.10 0.00 14.93
CA VAL A 141 9.97 -0.71 13.98
C VAL A 141 9.21 -1.82 13.28
N ALA A 142 9.64 -2.18 12.07
CA ALA A 142 9.12 -3.31 11.32
C ALA A 142 10.23 -4.01 10.53
N ASP A 143 10.15 -5.34 10.47
CA ASP A 143 11.04 -6.20 9.68
C ASP A 143 10.27 -6.79 8.51
N PHE A 144 10.86 -6.71 7.31
CA PHE A 144 10.31 -7.20 6.06
C PHE A 144 11.28 -8.12 5.35
N VAL A 145 10.78 -8.91 4.39
CA VAL A 145 11.60 -9.77 3.55
C VAL A 145 11.26 -9.51 2.09
N LEU A 146 12.26 -9.20 1.28
CA LEU A 146 12.12 -9.02 -0.16
C LEU A 146 12.08 -10.38 -0.87
N ALA A 147 11.21 -10.49 -1.88
CA ALA A 147 11.29 -11.55 -2.86
C ALA A 147 12.60 -11.45 -3.67
N GLU A 148 13.01 -12.56 -4.29
CA GLU A 148 14.19 -12.57 -5.16
C GLU A 148 14.01 -11.56 -6.32
N GLY A 149 14.99 -10.69 -6.52
CA GLY A 149 14.97 -9.66 -7.56
C GLY A 149 14.10 -8.44 -7.27
N ASP A 150 13.47 -8.35 -6.08
CA ASP A 150 12.72 -7.18 -5.68
C ASP A 150 13.62 -6.10 -5.05
N GLU A 151 13.19 -4.84 -5.15
CA GLU A 151 13.95 -3.70 -4.64
C GLU A 151 13.04 -2.78 -3.83
N VAL A 152 13.60 -2.21 -2.76
CA VAL A 152 12.93 -1.20 -1.94
C VAL A 152 12.78 0.09 -2.75
N VAL A 153 11.59 0.68 -2.69
CA VAL A 153 11.30 2.01 -3.24
C VAL A 153 11.24 3.03 -2.11
N ALA A 154 10.43 2.77 -1.09
CA ALA A 154 10.26 3.67 0.05
C ALA A 154 9.66 2.93 1.24
N ALA A 155 9.76 3.54 2.42
CA ALA A 155 8.95 3.18 3.56
C ALA A 155 8.04 4.33 3.96
N TYR A 156 6.83 4.00 4.39
CA TYR A 156 5.84 4.94 4.89
C TYR A 156 5.45 4.58 6.31
N GLU A 157 5.16 5.59 7.11
CA GLU A 157 4.53 5.42 8.41
C GLU A 157 3.37 6.39 8.58
N TYR A 158 2.47 6.08 9.49
CA TYR A 158 1.37 6.96 9.84
C TYR A 158 1.29 7.16 11.35
N CYS A 159 1.60 8.39 11.78
CA CYS A 159 1.38 8.84 13.14
C CYS A 159 -0.07 9.29 13.32
N ASN A 160 -0.74 8.84 14.37
CA ASN A 160 -2.13 9.23 14.68
C ASN A 160 -2.35 10.73 14.87
N LEU A 161 -1.31 11.48 15.24
CA LEU A 161 -1.34 12.94 15.41
C LEU A 161 -0.76 13.71 14.23
N HIS A 162 0.35 13.22 13.65
CA HIS A 162 1.16 13.98 12.68
C HIS A 162 1.04 13.48 11.25
N GLY A 163 0.16 12.49 10.99
CA GLY A 163 -0.16 12.06 9.64
C GLY A 163 0.92 11.18 9.00
N LEU A 164 1.07 11.30 7.67
CA LEU A 164 1.85 10.42 6.82
C LEU A 164 3.29 10.93 6.65
N TRP A 165 4.26 10.01 6.78
CA TRP A 165 5.67 10.26 6.55
C TRP A 165 6.28 9.23 5.62
N ARG A 166 7.33 9.61 4.88
CA ARG A 166 8.02 8.78 3.90
C ARG A 166 9.54 8.91 4.04
N GLY A 167 10.24 7.77 3.98
CA GLY A 167 11.69 7.64 3.89
C GLY A 167 12.10 6.79 2.67
N GLU A 168 13.31 7.03 2.15
CA GLU A 168 13.94 6.30 1.03
C GLU A 168 15.26 5.69 1.46
#